data_763e264e17154b9b85fe55cd1c939b6f
#
_entry.id   763e264e17154b9b85fe55cd1c939b6f
#
_cell.length_a   1.000
_cell.length_b   1.000
_cell.length_c   1.000
_cell.angle_alpha   90.00
_cell.angle_beta   90.00
_cell.angle_gamma   90.00
#
_symmetry.space_group_name_H-M   'P 1'
#
loop_
_entity.id
_entity.type
_entity.pdbx_description
1 polymer ?
#
loop_
_entity_poly.entity_id
_entity_poly.type
_entity_poly.pdbx_seq_one_letter_code
_entity_poly.pdbx_strand_id
1 'polypeptide(L)'
;NAKMLSNEIMSALGGRYLPVEVYPFSFKEFLSYSNIPFDDNALTATQSKARFMKAYNEYLAWGGLPESINLPVKRRYLSSVYQKIYLGDIVQRNGISNPKLLQLMLKKMAESVMQPVSYNRISKILSSVSGKISVPTVSNYINFSEDAWLLLRLRNIASAFTDKESICKYYFIDNGLLSLQLLNSETILLENIVALSLFRKYGHDEDNEHVFFYNTNVEVDFYVPEDELAIQVAYSTTDPKTQEREIVALSKLPNVFPCSRRVIITYDETSILTDRYGMIEVIPCWKWLSEIY
;
A
#
# COMPACT_ATOMS: atom_id res chain seq x y z
N ASN A 1 17.63 -6.09 -8.20
CA ASN A 1 16.28 -6.51 -7.90
C ASN A 1 16.29 -7.85 -7.15
N ALA A 2 15.95 -7.80 -5.86
CA ALA A 2 16.29 -8.87 -4.93
C ALA A 2 15.50 -10.17 -5.17
N LYS A 3 14.21 -10.10 -5.46
CA LYS A 3 13.37 -11.31 -5.56
C LYS A 3 13.75 -12.21 -6.75
N MET A 4 14.09 -11.60 -7.87
CA MET A 4 14.48 -12.33 -9.08
C MET A 4 15.93 -12.85 -9.02
N LEU A 5 16.85 -12.11 -8.40
CA LEU A 5 18.19 -12.61 -8.05
C LEU A 5 18.13 -13.71 -6.99
N SER A 6 17.15 -13.63 -6.06
CA SER A 6 17.00 -14.67 -5.04
C SER A 6 16.63 -16.01 -5.64
N ASN A 7 15.72 -16.11 -6.62
CA ASN A 7 15.32 -17.38 -7.22
C ASN A 7 16.49 -18.10 -7.96
N GLU A 8 17.33 -17.34 -8.68
CA GLU A 8 18.55 -17.87 -9.29
C GLU A 8 19.60 -18.28 -8.23
N ILE A 9 19.77 -17.49 -7.18
CA ILE A 9 20.66 -17.76 -6.07
C ILE A 9 20.11 -18.86 -5.16
N MET A 10 18.76 -18.90 -4.97
CA MET A 10 18.08 -19.92 -4.20
C MET A 10 18.34 -21.33 -4.75
N SER A 11 18.23 -21.50 -6.07
CA SER A 11 18.53 -22.77 -6.72
C SER A 11 20.02 -23.16 -6.58
N ALA A 12 20.93 -22.20 -6.56
CA ALA A 12 22.37 -22.42 -6.43
C ALA A 12 22.82 -22.69 -4.98
N LEU A 13 22.17 -22.06 -3.99
CA LEU A 13 22.52 -22.16 -2.55
C LEU A 13 21.78 -23.30 -1.81
N GLY A 14 20.81 -23.94 -2.44
CA GLY A 14 20.14 -25.11 -1.90
C GLY A 14 19.54 -24.92 -0.49
N GLY A 15 18.87 -23.80 -0.27
CA GLY A 15 18.21 -23.49 1.02
C GLY A 15 19.13 -23.00 2.15
N ARG A 16 20.37 -22.66 1.86
CA ARG A 16 21.36 -22.19 2.86
C ARG A 16 21.40 -20.66 2.99
N TYR A 17 20.25 -19.99 2.98
CA TYR A 17 20.16 -18.53 3.11
C TYR A 17 18.84 -18.15 3.79
N LEU A 18 18.82 -16.99 4.43
CA LEU A 18 17.62 -16.35 4.96
C LEU A 18 17.41 -15.05 4.18
N PRO A 19 16.30 -14.90 3.46
CA PRO A 19 15.98 -13.64 2.81
C PRO A 19 15.66 -12.57 3.87
N VAL A 20 16.15 -11.36 3.65
CA VAL A 20 15.80 -10.18 4.47
C VAL A 20 15.16 -9.16 3.56
N GLU A 21 13.93 -8.80 3.83
CA GLU A 21 13.20 -7.78 3.09
C GLU A 21 13.62 -6.39 3.55
N VAL A 22 14.00 -5.55 2.59
CA VAL A 22 14.38 -4.16 2.84
C VAL A 22 13.41 -3.23 2.13
N TYR A 23 12.58 -2.57 2.90
CA TYR A 23 11.63 -1.57 2.42
C TYR A 23 12.29 -0.18 2.29
N PRO A 24 11.70 0.75 1.50
CA PRO A 24 11.99 2.18 1.64
C PRO A 24 11.82 2.62 3.10
N PHE A 25 12.43 3.72 3.54
CA PHE A 25 12.31 4.15 4.94
C PHE A 25 10.86 4.20 5.43
N SER A 26 10.63 3.75 6.66
CA SER A 26 9.43 4.04 7.43
C SER A 26 9.37 5.53 7.78
N PHE A 27 8.21 6.02 8.23
CA PHE A 27 8.11 7.42 8.65
C PHE A 27 9.04 7.76 9.81
N LYS A 28 9.23 6.84 10.77
CA LYS A 28 10.23 7.01 11.85
C LYS A 28 11.66 7.13 11.33
N GLU A 29 12.04 6.25 10.41
CA GLU A 29 13.38 6.30 9.79
C GLU A 29 13.56 7.58 8.97
N PHE A 30 12.52 8.03 8.24
CA PHE A 30 12.51 9.29 7.52
C PHE A 30 12.69 10.49 8.45
N LEU A 31 11.97 10.54 9.57
CA LEU A 31 12.12 11.61 10.59
C LEU A 31 13.52 11.60 11.20
N SER A 32 14.03 10.42 11.58
CA SER A 32 15.38 10.25 12.13
C SER A 32 16.44 10.72 11.15
N TYR A 33 16.36 10.26 9.90
CA TYR A 33 17.30 10.67 8.83
C TYR A 33 17.25 12.18 8.55
N SER A 34 16.08 12.79 8.67
CA SER A 34 15.87 14.23 8.47
C SER A 34 16.17 15.07 9.71
N ASN A 35 16.63 14.46 10.81
CA ASN A 35 16.86 15.13 12.10
C ASN A 35 15.64 15.91 12.60
N ILE A 36 14.45 15.31 12.50
CA ILE A 36 13.19 15.86 12.96
C ILE A 36 12.79 15.07 14.21
N PRO A 37 12.85 15.71 15.41
CA PRO A 37 12.44 15.05 16.65
C PRO A 37 10.95 14.74 16.61
N PHE A 38 10.60 13.56 17.10
CA PHE A 38 9.23 13.14 17.30
C PHE A 38 9.08 12.65 18.74
N ASP A 39 8.57 13.54 19.59
CA ASP A 39 8.06 13.24 20.91
C ASP A 39 6.84 14.12 21.19
N ASP A 40 6.05 13.77 22.21
CA ASP A 40 4.83 14.51 22.57
C ASP A 40 5.14 15.97 22.92
N ASN A 41 6.32 16.27 23.46
CA ASN A 41 6.75 17.62 23.77
C ASN A 41 7.09 18.43 22.50
N ALA A 42 7.69 17.77 21.50
CA ALA A 42 8.00 18.44 20.22
C ALA A 42 6.73 18.86 19.47
N LEU A 43 5.62 18.14 19.64
CA LEU A 43 4.34 18.46 18.99
C LEU A 43 3.56 19.60 19.69
N THR A 44 3.93 20.00 20.90
CA THR A 44 3.28 21.11 21.62
C THR A 44 3.73 22.48 21.13
N ALA A 45 4.98 22.62 20.67
CA ALA A 45 5.49 23.86 20.13
C ALA A 45 5.07 24.07 18.66
N THR A 46 4.43 25.18 18.34
CA THR A 46 3.88 25.48 17.02
C THR A 46 4.90 25.30 15.89
N GLN A 47 6.14 25.73 16.07
CA GLN A 47 7.19 25.64 15.06
C GLN A 47 7.62 24.17 14.83
N SER A 48 7.75 23.38 15.89
CA SER A 48 8.10 21.97 15.80
C SER A 48 6.98 21.17 15.15
N LYS A 49 5.72 21.43 15.53
CA LYS A 49 4.55 20.82 14.88
C LYS A 49 4.48 21.16 13.39
N ALA A 50 4.73 22.41 13.00
CA ALA A 50 4.73 22.80 11.59
C ALA A 50 5.83 22.09 10.79
N ARG A 51 7.05 21.94 11.36
CA ARG A 51 8.15 21.21 10.75
C ARG A 51 7.83 19.71 10.61
N PHE A 52 7.24 19.12 11.63
CA PHE A 52 6.80 17.72 11.63
C PHE A 52 5.72 17.47 10.56
N MET A 53 4.66 18.31 10.52
CA MET A 53 3.59 18.16 9.52
C MET A 53 4.08 18.39 8.09
N LYS A 54 5.06 19.27 7.90
CA LYS A 54 5.73 19.42 6.60
C LYS A 54 6.45 18.13 6.20
N ALA A 55 7.16 17.51 7.14
CA ALA A 55 7.85 16.23 6.90
C ALA A 55 6.87 15.08 6.62
N TYR A 56 5.76 15.03 7.35
CA TYR A 56 4.68 14.07 7.08
C TYR A 56 4.11 14.22 5.68
N ASN A 57 3.77 15.46 5.26
CA ASN A 57 3.26 15.71 3.92
C ASN A 57 4.28 15.36 2.83
N GLU A 58 5.55 15.62 3.10
CA GLU A 58 6.64 15.26 2.19
C GLU A 58 6.79 13.74 2.05
N TYR A 59 6.74 13.02 3.17
CA TYR A 59 6.79 11.57 3.20
C TYR A 59 5.55 10.95 2.54
N LEU A 60 4.35 11.48 2.83
CA LEU A 60 3.10 11.03 2.20
C LEU A 60 3.13 11.18 0.67
N ALA A 61 3.64 12.32 0.18
CA ALA A 61 3.67 12.61 -1.26
C ALA A 61 4.81 11.91 -2.02
N TRP A 62 6.00 11.80 -1.40
CA TRP A 62 7.23 11.40 -2.08
C TRP A 62 7.84 10.09 -1.59
N GLY A 63 7.23 9.45 -0.58
CA GLY A 63 7.68 8.16 -0.07
C GLY A 63 8.95 8.22 0.76
N GLY A 64 9.55 7.06 0.94
CA GLY A 64 10.70 6.83 1.81
C GLY A 64 11.98 6.35 1.11
N LEU A 65 12.10 6.49 -0.22
CA LEU A 65 13.34 6.14 -0.91
C LEU A 65 14.49 7.04 -0.44
N PRO A 66 15.52 6.50 0.24
CA PRO A 66 16.52 7.31 0.96
C PRO A 66 17.21 8.37 0.11
N GLU A 67 17.60 8.00 -1.11
CA GLU A 67 18.32 8.89 -2.01
C GLU A 67 17.47 10.06 -2.51
N SER A 68 16.13 9.94 -2.42
CA SER A 68 15.21 11.02 -2.85
C SER A 68 15.02 12.10 -1.80
N ILE A 69 15.28 11.81 -0.52
CA ILE A 69 14.85 12.66 0.62
C ILE A 69 15.44 14.06 0.53
N ASN A 70 16.74 14.16 0.30
CA ASN A 70 17.45 15.44 0.28
C ASN A 70 17.52 16.09 -1.11
N LEU A 71 16.86 15.52 -2.12
CA LEU A 71 16.90 16.09 -3.47
C LEU A 71 15.92 17.25 -3.62
N PRO A 72 16.33 18.37 -4.23
CA PRO A 72 15.45 19.51 -4.46
C PRO A 72 14.36 19.19 -5.51
N VAL A 73 14.61 18.28 -6.43
CA VAL A 73 13.67 17.85 -7.49
C VAL A 73 13.45 16.34 -7.43
N LYS A 74 12.72 15.89 -6.38
CA LYS A 74 12.45 14.47 -6.12
C LYS A 74 11.81 13.74 -7.30
N ARG A 75 10.83 14.38 -7.97
CA ARG A 75 10.10 13.80 -9.10
C ARG A 75 11.04 13.28 -10.21
N ARG A 76 12.14 14.00 -10.50
CA ARG A 76 13.09 13.60 -11.54
C ARG A 76 13.82 12.32 -11.18
N TYR A 77 14.27 12.23 -9.94
CA TYR A 77 14.94 11.03 -9.42
C TYR A 77 13.98 9.84 -9.40
N LEU A 78 12.80 10.01 -8.80
CA LEU A 78 11.78 8.97 -8.72
C LEU A 78 11.37 8.46 -10.10
N SER A 79 11.25 9.36 -11.09
CA SER A 79 10.98 8.98 -12.49
C SER A 79 12.10 8.10 -13.05
N SER A 80 13.37 8.39 -12.74
CA SER A 80 14.49 7.55 -13.22
C SER A 80 14.51 6.19 -12.53
N VAL A 81 14.20 6.12 -11.23
CA VAL A 81 14.03 4.85 -10.51
C VAL A 81 12.88 4.03 -11.08
N TYR A 82 11.72 4.65 -11.27
CA TYR A 82 10.57 4.00 -11.89
C TYR A 82 10.91 3.45 -13.28
N GLN A 83 11.57 4.24 -14.12
CA GLN A 83 12.00 3.79 -15.46
C GLN A 83 12.99 2.63 -15.41
N LYS A 84 13.92 2.63 -14.44
CA LYS A 84 14.85 1.52 -14.24
C LYS A 84 14.11 0.23 -13.89
N ILE A 85 13.15 0.28 -12.94
CA ILE A 85 12.32 -0.87 -12.57
C ILE A 85 11.48 -1.31 -13.79
N TYR A 86 10.78 -0.38 -14.40
CA TYR A 86 9.85 -0.66 -15.49
C TYR A 86 10.56 -1.24 -16.72
N LEU A 87 11.61 -0.56 -17.23
CA LEU A 87 12.29 -0.99 -18.46
C LEU A 87 13.31 -2.11 -18.19
N GLY A 88 14.10 -2.00 -17.14
CA GLY A 88 15.17 -2.94 -16.83
C GLY A 88 14.64 -4.22 -16.17
N ASP A 89 13.99 -4.05 -15.01
CA ASP A 89 13.63 -5.19 -14.18
C ASP A 89 12.38 -5.93 -14.67
N ILE A 90 11.42 -5.22 -15.33
CA ILE A 90 10.20 -5.85 -15.81
C ILE A 90 10.27 -6.13 -17.31
N VAL A 91 10.43 -5.11 -18.16
CA VAL A 91 10.33 -5.27 -19.61
C VAL A 91 11.47 -6.09 -20.18
N GLN A 92 12.71 -5.68 -19.94
CA GLN A 92 13.89 -6.31 -20.55
C GLN A 92 14.09 -7.73 -20.01
N ARG A 93 13.93 -7.92 -18.71
CA ARG A 93 14.17 -9.20 -18.06
C ARG A 93 13.16 -10.28 -18.46
N ASN A 94 11.89 -9.90 -18.66
CA ASN A 94 10.83 -10.83 -19.05
C ASN A 94 10.54 -10.84 -20.56
N GLY A 95 11.35 -10.18 -21.38
CA GLY A 95 11.19 -10.17 -22.83
C GLY A 95 9.85 -9.61 -23.30
N ILE A 96 9.32 -8.58 -22.60
CA ILE A 96 8.00 -8.01 -22.91
C ILE A 96 8.07 -7.28 -24.25
N SER A 97 7.36 -7.78 -25.25
CA SER A 97 7.32 -7.21 -26.60
C SER A 97 6.50 -5.92 -26.70
N ASN A 98 5.56 -5.67 -25.78
CA ASN A 98 4.74 -4.45 -25.76
C ASN A 98 4.88 -3.68 -24.45
N PRO A 99 5.95 -2.90 -24.26
CA PRO A 99 6.16 -2.10 -23.03
C PRO A 99 5.03 -1.09 -22.77
N LYS A 100 4.46 -0.49 -23.83
CA LYS A 100 3.37 0.48 -23.68
C LYS A 100 2.12 -0.13 -23.02
N LEU A 101 1.81 -1.38 -23.32
CA LEU A 101 0.71 -2.09 -22.68
C LEU A 101 0.94 -2.26 -21.19
N LEU A 102 2.15 -2.67 -20.79
CA LEU A 102 2.53 -2.75 -19.36
C LEU A 102 2.40 -1.38 -18.68
N GLN A 103 2.85 -0.33 -19.32
CA GLN A 103 2.73 1.04 -18.78
C GLN A 103 1.27 1.45 -18.54
N LEU A 104 0.37 1.15 -19.48
CA LEU A 104 -1.06 1.39 -19.32
C LEU A 104 -1.66 0.58 -18.19
N MET A 105 -1.23 -0.69 -18.06
CA MET A 105 -1.65 -1.53 -16.95
C MET A 105 -1.21 -0.96 -15.61
N LEU A 106 0.07 -0.60 -15.45
CA LEU A 106 0.59 -0.03 -14.21
C LEU A 106 -0.11 1.28 -13.83
N LYS A 107 -0.41 2.13 -14.83
CA LYS A 107 -1.21 3.32 -14.60
C LYS A 107 -2.62 2.96 -14.09
N LYS A 108 -3.26 1.96 -14.70
CA LYS A 108 -4.58 1.49 -14.24
C LYS A 108 -4.51 0.89 -12.85
N MET A 109 -3.46 0.15 -12.51
CA MET A 109 -3.24 -0.37 -11.16
C MET A 109 -3.10 0.76 -10.15
N ALA A 110 -2.35 1.83 -10.46
CA ALA A 110 -2.23 3.00 -9.59
C ALA A 110 -3.59 3.67 -9.30
N GLU A 111 -4.44 3.83 -10.32
CA GLU A 111 -5.80 4.36 -10.15
C GLU A 111 -6.73 3.42 -9.35
N SER A 112 -6.35 2.16 -9.18
CA SER A 112 -7.16 1.13 -8.54
C SER A 112 -6.64 0.67 -7.18
N VAL A 113 -5.67 1.37 -6.59
CA VAL A 113 -5.04 0.99 -5.30
C VAL A 113 -6.07 0.72 -4.21
N MET A 114 -7.11 1.55 -4.12
CA MET A 114 -8.15 1.42 -3.10
C MET A 114 -9.25 0.37 -3.42
N GLN A 115 -9.14 -0.34 -4.54
CA GLN A 115 -10.23 -1.20 -5.02
C GLN A 115 -9.72 -2.60 -5.37
N PRO A 116 -10.50 -3.66 -5.07
CA PRO A 116 -10.21 -4.97 -5.59
C PRO A 116 -10.26 -4.98 -7.12
N VAL A 117 -9.27 -5.57 -7.74
CA VAL A 117 -9.16 -5.70 -9.19
C VAL A 117 -9.10 -7.17 -9.59
N SER A 118 -9.88 -7.55 -10.60
CA SER A 118 -9.77 -8.85 -11.22
C SER A 118 -9.00 -8.78 -12.55
N TYR A 119 -8.24 -9.83 -12.86
CA TYR A 119 -7.51 -9.93 -14.12
C TYR A 119 -8.42 -9.79 -15.34
N ASN A 120 -9.64 -10.34 -15.26
CA ASN A 120 -10.67 -10.19 -16.30
C ASN A 120 -11.06 -8.72 -16.52
N ARG A 121 -11.26 -7.95 -15.44
CA ARG A 121 -11.61 -6.52 -15.53
C ARG A 121 -10.48 -5.72 -16.16
N ILE A 122 -9.24 -5.94 -15.73
CA ILE A 122 -8.07 -5.26 -16.32
C ILE A 122 -7.89 -5.64 -17.79
N SER A 123 -8.01 -6.92 -18.15
CA SER A 123 -7.96 -7.38 -19.54
C SER A 123 -8.98 -6.67 -20.43
N LYS A 124 -10.24 -6.54 -19.99
CA LYS A 124 -11.29 -5.82 -20.72
C LYS A 124 -10.96 -4.33 -20.90
N ILE A 125 -10.49 -3.66 -19.83
CA ILE A 125 -10.12 -2.23 -19.88
C ILE A 125 -8.96 -2.02 -20.86
N LEU A 126 -7.91 -2.83 -20.76
CA LEU A 126 -6.76 -2.71 -21.67
C LEU A 126 -7.14 -3.04 -23.10
N SER A 127 -8.02 -4.02 -23.30
CA SER A 127 -8.48 -4.40 -24.64
C SER A 127 -9.29 -3.30 -25.34
N SER A 128 -9.99 -2.44 -24.61
CA SER A 128 -10.72 -1.31 -25.19
C SER A 128 -9.80 -0.20 -25.74
N VAL A 129 -8.53 -0.17 -25.30
CA VAL A 129 -7.55 0.87 -25.69
C VAL A 129 -6.47 0.34 -26.63
N SER A 130 -6.09 -0.94 -26.50
CA SER A 130 -4.87 -1.47 -27.13
C SER A 130 -5.13 -2.73 -27.98
N GLY A 131 -6.38 -3.04 -28.30
CA GLY A 131 -6.75 -4.29 -28.98
C GLY A 131 -6.84 -5.48 -28.02
N LYS A 132 -7.19 -6.66 -28.52
CA LYS A 132 -7.48 -7.85 -27.71
C LYS A 132 -6.30 -8.25 -26.81
N ILE A 133 -6.48 -8.16 -25.51
CA ILE A 133 -5.50 -8.55 -24.49
C ILE A 133 -6.02 -9.75 -23.71
N SER A 134 -5.20 -10.80 -23.58
CA SER A 134 -5.58 -12.00 -22.86
C SER A 134 -5.45 -11.84 -21.33
N VAL A 135 -6.27 -12.57 -20.59
CA VAL A 135 -6.19 -12.62 -19.12
C VAL A 135 -4.83 -13.16 -18.64
N PRO A 136 -4.24 -14.21 -19.25
CA PRO A 136 -2.89 -14.63 -18.91
C PRO A 136 -1.81 -13.55 -19.09
N THR A 137 -1.93 -12.71 -20.12
CA THR A 137 -1.00 -11.59 -20.31
C THR A 137 -1.06 -10.60 -19.13
N VAL A 138 -2.27 -10.28 -18.66
CA VAL A 138 -2.46 -9.41 -17.49
C VAL A 138 -1.88 -10.05 -16.23
N SER A 139 -2.19 -11.33 -15.98
CA SER A 139 -1.65 -12.08 -14.85
C SER A 139 -0.12 -12.07 -14.83
N ASN A 140 0.51 -12.38 -15.97
CA ASN A 140 1.97 -12.38 -16.08
C ASN A 140 2.56 -10.98 -15.80
N TYR A 141 1.96 -9.92 -16.34
CA TYR A 141 2.45 -8.55 -16.11
C TYR A 141 2.32 -8.12 -14.65
N ILE A 142 1.26 -8.54 -13.97
CA ILE A 142 1.11 -8.29 -12.53
C ILE A 142 2.18 -9.06 -11.77
N ASN A 143 2.36 -10.37 -12.02
CA ASN A 143 3.38 -11.19 -11.35
C ASN A 143 4.79 -10.61 -11.57
N PHE A 144 5.14 -10.21 -12.81
CA PHE A 144 6.43 -9.57 -13.07
C PHE A 144 6.62 -8.24 -12.31
N SER A 145 5.51 -7.52 -12.06
CA SER A 145 5.55 -6.28 -11.27
C SER A 145 5.70 -6.55 -9.78
N GLU A 146 5.16 -7.66 -9.28
CA GLU A 146 5.37 -8.16 -7.91
C GLU A 146 6.80 -8.67 -7.73
N ASP A 147 7.31 -9.48 -8.66
CA ASP A 147 8.70 -9.95 -8.67
C ASP A 147 9.71 -8.80 -8.69
N ALA A 148 9.36 -7.70 -9.36
CA ALA A 148 10.15 -6.47 -9.38
C ALA A 148 9.97 -5.60 -8.13
N TRP A 149 9.20 -6.03 -7.15
CA TRP A 149 8.88 -5.26 -5.94
C TRP A 149 8.28 -3.88 -6.24
N LEU A 150 7.58 -3.75 -7.37
CA LEU A 150 6.85 -2.52 -7.71
C LEU A 150 5.43 -2.55 -7.13
N LEU A 151 4.81 -3.74 -7.15
CA LEU A 151 3.47 -3.98 -6.60
C LEU A 151 3.53 -5.02 -5.47
N LEU A 152 2.70 -4.81 -4.47
CA LEU A 152 2.45 -5.71 -3.35
C LEU A 152 0.98 -6.10 -3.36
N ARG A 153 0.69 -7.38 -3.25
CA ARG A 153 -0.66 -7.95 -3.31
C ARG A 153 -1.28 -8.02 -1.92
N LEU A 154 -2.56 -7.71 -1.81
CA LEU A 154 -3.38 -7.95 -0.63
C LEU A 154 -4.58 -8.81 -1.02
N ARG A 155 -4.80 -9.91 -0.29
CA ARG A 155 -5.87 -10.89 -0.54
C ARG A 155 -7.11 -10.61 0.29
N ASN A 156 -8.28 -11.06 -0.20
CA ASN A 156 -9.52 -11.00 0.56
C ASN A 156 -9.62 -12.23 1.47
N ILE A 157 -9.74 -12.01 2.79
CA ILE A 157 -9.83 -13.11 3.77
C ILE A 157 -11.09 -13.97 3.57
N ALA A 158 -12.19 -13.38 3.09
CA ALA A 158 -13.47 -14.06 2.93
C ALA A 158 -13.62 -14.81 1.60
N SER A 159 -12.69 -14.66 0.66
CA SER A 159 -12.81 -15.27 -0.67
C SER A 159 -12.47 -16.76 -0.68
N ALA A 160 -13.12 -17.51 -1.59
CA ALA A 160 -12.68 -18.83 -1.97
C ALA A 160 -11.28 -18.79 -2.60
N PHE A 161 -10.56 -19.92 -2.61
CA PHE A 161 -9.18 -20.00 -3.09
C PHE A 161 -8.96 -19.35 -4.47
N THR A 162 -9.81 -19.67 -5.44
CA THR A 162 -9.70 -19.13 -6.81
C THR A 162 -9.84 -17.61 -6.88
N ASP A 163 -10.70 -17.02 -6.05
CA ASP A 163 -10.92 -15.58 -6.00
C ASP A 163 -9.83 -14.87 -5.20
N LYS A 164 -9.27 -15.51 -4.16
CA LYS A 164 -8.11 -15.01 -3.43
C LYS A 164 -6.91 -14.77 -4.35
N GLU A 165 -6.75 -15.57 -5.40
CA GLU A 165 -5.63 -15.43 -6.33
C GLU A 165 -5.92 -14.47 -7.49
N SER A 166 -7.19 -14.27 -7.84
CA SER A 166 -7.58 -13.53 -9.05
C SER A 166 -8.25 -12.17 -8.80
N ILE A 167 -8.70 -11.91 -7.56
CA ILE A 167 -9.37 -10.66 -7.17
C ILE A 167 -8.69 -10.12 -5.91
N CYS A 168 -7.71 -9.23 -6.11
CA CYS A 168 -6.88 -8.69 -5.04
C CYS A 168 -6.85 -7.16 -5.08
N LYS A 169 -6.50 -6.54 -3.95
CA LYS A 169 -5.98 -5.17 -3.94
C LYS A 169 -4.47 -5.19 -4.20
N TYR A 170 -3.95 -4.12 -4.77
CA TYR A 170 -2.52 -3.97 -5.06
C TYR A 170 -2.03 -2.61 -4.62
N TYR A 171 -0.90 -2.59 -3.93
CA TYR A 171 -0.26 -1.38 -3.41
C TYR A 171 1.12 -1.21 -4.04
N PHE A 172 1.56 0.02 -4.21
CA PHE A 172 2.92 0.31 -4.68
C PHE A 172 3.89 0.29 -3.50
N ILE A 173 5.10 -0.22 -3.72
CA ILE A 173 6.15 -0.31 -2.70
C ILE A 173 6.57 1.04 -2.09
N ASP A 174 6.24 2.15 -2.76
CA ASP A 174 6.61 3.50 -2.32
C ASP A 174 5.61 4.54 -2.86
N ASN A 175 5.19 5.47 -2.00
CA ASN A 175 4.27 6.53 -2.39
C ASN A 175 4.84 7.47 -3.44
N GLY A 176 6.15 7.68 -3.46
CA GLY A 176 6.79 8.52 -4.48
C GLY A 176 6.69 7.90 -5.88
N LEU A 177 6.80 6.57 -5.99
CA LEU A 177 6.59 5.88 -7.27
C LEU A 177 5.13 5.89 -7.68
N LEU A 178 4.20 5.72 -6.72
CA LEU A 178 2.76 5.80 -6.96
C LEU A 178 2.33 7.20 -7.42
N SER A 179 2.83 8.26 -6.79
CA SER A 179 2.49 9.65 -7.11
C SER A 179 2.90 10.08 -8.52
N LEU A 180 3.86 9.39 -9.14
CA LEU A 180 4.23 9.62 -10.54
C LEU A 180 3.11 9.26 -11.52
N GLN A 181 2.24 8.34 -11.14
CA GLN A 181 1.18 7.79 -11.97
C GLN A 181 -0.17 8.51 -11.81
N LEU A 182 -0.31 9.33 -10.78
CA LEU A 182 -1.58 9.89 -10.33
C LEU A 182 -1.59 11.42 -10.38
N LEU A 183 -2.81 11.97 -10.53
CA LEU A 183 -3.14 13.38 -10.34
C LEU A 183 -4.18 13.45 -9.22
N ASN A 184 -3.99 14.34 -8.22
CA ASN A 184 -4.92 14.55 -7.08
C ASN A 184 -5.26 13.24 -6.34
N SER A 185 -4.29 12.70 -5.63
CA SER A 185 -4.34 11.32 -5.13
C SER A 185 -4.19 11.17 -3.61
N GLU A 186 -4.52 12.19 -2.83
CA GLU A 186 -4.25 12.22 -1.37
C GLU A 186 -4.83 11.00 -0.64
N THR A 187 -6.07 10.62 -0.93
CA THR A 187 -6.70 9.43 -0.32
C THR A 187 -6.01 8.13 -0.73
N ILE A 188 -5.64 8.00 -2.02
CA ILE A 188 -4.94 6.82 -2.53
C ILE A 188 -3.56 6.68 -1.88
N LEU A 189 -2.82 7.78 -1.75
CA LEU A 189 -1.51 7.80 -1.10
C LEU A 189 -1.63 7.48 0.40
N LEU A 190 -2.71 7.92 1.05
CA LEU A 190 -2.97 7.62 2.46
C LEU A 190 -3.20 6.12 2.68
N GLU A 191 -4.04 5.48 1.88
CA GLU A 191 -4.28 4.04 1.99
C GLU A 191 -3.02 3.23 1.63
N ASN A 192 -2.29 3.64 0.58
CA ASN A 192 -1.06 2.97 0.19
C ASN A 192 0.00 2.98 1.31
N ILE A 193 0.17 4.10 2.01
CA ILE A 193 1.19 4.19 3.07
C ILE A 193 0.80 3.40 4.32
N VAL A 194 -0.52 3.29 4.61
CA VAL A 194 -1.04 2.42 5.67
C VAL A 194 -0.77 0.95 5.31
N ALA A 195 -1.05 0.54 4.07
CA ALA A 195 -0.72 -0.81 3.59
C ALA A 195 0.77 -1.13 3.78
N LEU A 196 1.66 -0.22 3.36
CA LEU A 196 3.11 -0.40 3.51
C LEU A 196 3.53 -0.53 4.98
N SER A 197 2.91 0.22 5.88
CA SER A 197 3.18 0.13 7.31
C SER A 197 2.79 -1.24 7.88
N LEU A 198 1.67 -1.80 7.42
CA LEU A 198 1.20 -3.13 7.81
C LEU A 198 2.11 -4.24 7.25
N PHE A 199 2.43 -4.20 5.95
CA PHE A 199 3.33 -5.18 5.33
C PHE A 199 4.70 -5.19 5.98
N ARG A 200 5.24 -4.03 6.33
CA ARG A 200 6.52 -3.93 7.04
C ARG A 200 6.46 -4.53 8.45
N LYS A 201 5.35 -4.33 9.19
CA LYS A 201 5.21 -4.85 10.55
C LYS A 201 4.97 -6.35 10.59
N TYR A 202 4.05 -6.84 9.76
CA TYR A 202 3.57 -8.22 9.80
C TYR A 202 4.23 -9.13 8.77
N GLY A 203 5.00 -8.56 7.83
CA GLY A 203 5.57 -9.29 6.69
C GLY A 203 4.67 -9.23 5.46
N HIS A 204 5.29 -9.50 4.31
CA HIS A 204 4.65 -9.65 3.02
C HIS A 204 5.36 -10.79 2.25
N ASP A 205 5.21 -11.99 2.73
CA ASP A 205 5.72 -13.19 2.07
C ASP A 205 4.81 -13.67 0.92
N GLU A 206 5.23 -14.72 0.23
CA GLU A 206 4.49 -15.22 -0.94
C GLU A 206 3.07 -15.68 -0.59
N ASP A 207 2.87 -16.19 0.61
CA ASP A 207 1.58 -16.68 1.07
C ASP A 207 0.73 -15.56 1.71
N ASN A 208 1.36 -14.45 2.14
CA ASN A 208 0.74 -13.25 2.75
C ASN A 208 -0.46 -13.59 3.63
N GLU A 209 -0.21 -14.36 4.68
CA GLU A 209 -1.27 -14.82 5.58
C GLU A 209 -1.46 -13.91 6.80
N HIS A 210 -0.81 -12.74 6.83
CA HIS A 210 -0.79 -11.85 7.98
C HIS A 210 -1.76 -10.66 7.84
N VAL A 211 -1.87 -10.09 6.64
CA VAL A 211 -2.70 -8.91 6.37
C VAL A 211 -3.64 -9.21 5.21
N PHE A 212 -4.91 -8.86 5.39
CA PHE A 212 -5.97 -9.09 4.42
C PHE A 212 -6.84 -7.86 4.28
N PHE A 213 -7.63 -7.78 3.21
CA PHE A 213 -8.84 -6.98 3.20
C PHE A 213 -10.06 -7.89 3.35
N TYR A 214 -11.20 -7.32 3.71
CA TYR A 214 -12.48 -8.02 3.73
C TYR A 214 -13.44 -7.36 2.76
N ASN A 215 -14.00 -8.12 1.84
CA ASN A 215 -15.00 -7.61 0.90
C ASN A 215 -16.01 -8.72 0.59
N THR A 216 -17.23 -8.50 1.05
CA THR A 216 -18.43 -9.29 0.70
C THR A 216 -19.62 -8.34 0.52
N ASN A 217 -20.40 -8.09 1.56
CA ASN A 217 -21.50 -7.11 1.61
C ASN A 217 -21.06 -5.74 2.15
N VAL A 218 -19.88 -5.65 2.73
CA VAL A 218 -19.15 -4.43 3.10
C VAL A 218 -17.69 -4.62 2.79
N GLU A 219 -16.96 -3.53 2.68
CA GLU A 219 -15.50 -3.55 2.51
C GLU A 219 -14.83 -3.02 3.77
N VAL A 220 -13.84 -3.77 4.28
CA VAL A 220 -12.88 -3.32 5.29
C VAL A 220 -11.51 -3.33 4.65
N ASP A 221 -10.82 -2.19 4.70
CA ASP A 221 -9.58 -1.97 3.95
C ASP A 221 -8.47 -2.91 4.38
N PHE A 222 -8.30 -3.09 5.70
CA PHE A 222 -7.32 -4.02 6.24
C PHE A 222 -7.86 -4.76 7.46
N TYR A 223 -7.51 -6.04 7.51
CA TYR A 223 -7.75 -6.90 8.66
C TYR A 223 -6.49 -7.72 8.96
N VAL A 224 -6.06 -7.71 10.22
CA VAL A 224 -4.91 -8.46 10.73
C VAL A 224 -5.44 -9.47 11.73
N PRO A 225 -5.55 -10.76 11.36
CA PRO A 225 -6.11 -11.79 12.23
C PRO A 225 -5.33 -11.98 13.54
N GLU A 226 -4.01 -11.90 13.48
CA GLU A 226 -3.10 -12.10 14.62
C GLU A 226 -3.37 -11.11 15.76
N ASP A 227 -3.64 -9.84 15.43
CA ASP A 227 -3.95 -8.78 16.40
C ASP A 227 -5.46 -8.51 16.52
N GLU A 228 -6.32 -9.30 15.86
CA GLU A 228 -7.78 -9.06 15.76
C GLU A 228 -8.09 -7.59 15.41
N LEU A 229 -7.27 -7.00 14.52
CA LEU A 229 -7.26 -5.59 14.20
C LEU A 229 -7.96 -5.34 12.86
N ALA A 230 -9.00 -4.49 12.88
CA ALA A 230 -9.71 -4.04 11.69
C ALA A 230 -9.45 -2.55 11.44
N ILE A 231 -9.10 -2.19 10.22
CA ILE A 231 -8.73 -0.82 9.85
C ILE A 231 -9.51 -0.37 8.61
N GLN A 232 -10.06 0.84 8.70
CA GLN A 232 -10.53 1.64 7.57
C GLN A 232 -9.61 2.83 7.36
N VAL A 233 -9.49 3.29 6.12
CA VAL A 233 -8.70 4.47 5.77
C VAL A 233 -9.58 5.49 5.05
N ALA A 234 -9.75 6.64 5.63
CA ALA A 234 -10.49 7.75 5.05
C ALA A 234 -9.68 9.05 5.18
N TYR A 235 -9.67 9.89 4.14
CA TYR A 235 -8.95 11.17 4.25
C TYR A 235 -9.51 12.04 5.38
N SER A 236 -10.84 12.06 5.53
CA SER A 236 -11.57 12.75 6.58
C SER A 236 -12.88 12.03 6.90
N THR A 237 -13.30 12.06 8.15
CA THR A 237 -14.59 11.58 8.66
C THR A 237 -15.57 12.71 8.99
N THR A 238 -15.26 13.95 8.63
CA THR A 238 -16.14 15.11 8.88
C THR A 238 -17.44 15.07 8.09
N ASP A 239 -17.45 14.43 6.90
CA ASP A 239 -18.69 14.16 6.19
C ASP A 239 -19.46 13.01 6.86
N PRO A 240 -20.73 13.24 7.32
CA PRO A 240 -21.50 12.21 8.03
C PRO A 240 -21.70 10.93 7.23
N LYS A 241 -21.85 11.00 5.90
CA LYS A 241 -22.02 9.82 5.05
C LYS A 241 -20.76 8.97 4.98
N THR A 242 -19.60 9.62 4.88
CA THR A 242 -18.31 8.95 4.93
C THR A 242 -18.14 8.28 6.28
N GLN A 243 -18.34 9.02 7.38
CA GLN A 243 -18.24 8.48 8.73
C GLN A 243 -19.16 7.27 8.95
N GLU A 244 -20.43 7.36 8.57
CA GLU A 244 -21.41 6.26 8.69
C GLU A 244 -20.96 5.03 7.90
N ARG A 245 -20.45 5.21 6.67
CA ARG A 245 -19.95 4.12 5.84
C ARG A 245 -18.81 3.35 6.53
N GLU A 246 -17.81 4.06 7.08
CA GLU A 246 -16.67 3.45 7.74
C GLU A 246 -17.08 2.74 9.05
N ILE A 247 -17.97 3.35 9.84
CA ILE A 247 -18.54 2.73 11.05
C ILE A 247 -19.30 1.45 10.69
N VAL A 248 -20.16 1.49 9.68
CA VAL A 248 -20.96 0.32 9.25
C VAL A 248 -20.07 -0.82 8.81
N ALA A 249 -18.99 -0.54 8.07
CA ALA A 249 -18.04 -1.56 7.65
C ALA A 249 -17.37 -2.24 8.86
N LEU A 250 -16.81 -1.46 9.78
CA LEU A 250 -16.16 -1.95 11.00
C LEU A 250 -17.14 -2.61 11.98
N SER A 251 -18.43 -2.24 11.96
CA SER A 251 -19.48 -2.84 12.81
C SER A 251 -19.97 -4.19 12.28
N LYS A 252 -19.79 -4.49 11.00
CA LYS A 252 -20.22 -5.76 10.41
C LYS A 252 -19.16 -6.85 10.52
N LEU A 253 -17.88 -6.50 10.50
CA LEU A 253 -16.80 -7.46 10.54
C LEU A 253 -16.79 -8.35 11.79
N PRO A 254 -17.07 -7.84 13.04
CA PRO A 254 -17.12 -8.66 14.24
C PRO A 254 -18.17 -9.79 14.23
N ASN A 255 -19.13 -9.77 13.30
CA ASN A 255 -20.06 -10.90 13.15
C ASN A 255 -19.42 -12.11 12.44
N VAL A 256 -18.25 -11.94 11.81
CA VAL A 256 -17.60 -12.95 10.98
C VAL A 256 -16.22 -13.30 11.48
N PHE A 257 -15.47 -12.29 11.96
CA PHE A 257 -14.09 -12.43 12.43
C PHE A 257 -13.92 -11.75 13.79
N PRO A 258 -13.04 -12.26 14.66
CA PRO A 258 -12.67 -11.58 15.90
C PRO A 258 -12.10 -10.18 15.63
N CYS A 259 -12.59 -9.17 16.37
CA CYS A 259 -12.14 -7.78 16.22
C CYS A 259 -12.04 -7.14 17.61
N SER A 260 -10.90 -7.27 18.26
CA SER A 260 -10.63 -6.66 19.57
C SER A 260 -10.29 -5.17 19.43
N ARG A 261 -9.74 -4.75 18.29
CA ARG A 261 -9.40 -3.36 18.01
C ARG A 261 -9.93 -2.94 16.64
N ARG A 262 -10.60 -1.78 16.58
CA ARG A 262 -11.16 -1.21 15.36
C ARG A 262 -10.72 0.23 15.22
N VAL A 263 -10.14 0.58 14.06
CA VAL A 263 -9.48 1.85 13.84
C VAL A 263 -9.94 2.46 12.50
N ILE A 264 -10.21 3.76 12.49
CA ILE A 264 -10.30 4.55 11.27
C ILE A 264 -9.06 5.43 11.22
N ILE A 265 -8.21 5.23 10.22
CA ILE A 265 -7.02 6.06 10.00
C ILE A 265 -7.39 7.20 9.08
N THR A 266 -7.17 8.42 9.54
CA THR A 266 -7.46 9.65 8.79
C THR A 266 -6.19 10.45 8.53
N TYR A 267 -6.31 11.50 7.71
CA TYR A 267 -5.16 12.38 7.47
C TYR A 267 -4.67 13.06 8.77
N ASP A 268 -5.56 13.69 9.56
CA ASP A 268 -5.19 14.44 10.79
C ASP A 268 -6.32 14.52 11.84
N GLU A 269 -7.28 13.59 11.86
CA GLU A 269 -8.38 13.64 12.82
C GLU A 269 -8.15 12.66 13.98
N THR A 270 -8.61 13.07 15.17
CA THR A 270 -8.60 12.25 16.39
C THR A 270 -9.95 12.30 17.05
N SER A 271 -10.59 11.15 17.22
CA SER A 271 -11.84 11.02 17.98
C SER A 271 -12.03 9.56 18.43
N ILE A 272 -13.05 9.34 19.25
CA ILE A 272 -13.52 8.01 19.63
C ILE A 272 -14.99 7.93 19.23
N LEU A 273 -15.32 6.96 18.41
CA LEU A 273 -16.67 6.63 18.03
C LEU A 273 -17.10 5.35 18.77
N THR A 274 -18.38 5.12 18.91
CA THR A 274 -18.92 3.95 19.58
C THR A 274 -20.04 3.31 18.80
N ASP A 275 -20.09 1.99 18.79
CA ASP A 275 -21.21 1.22 18.27
C ASP A 275 -21.58 0.09 19.26
N ARG A 276 -22.41 -0.85 18.83
CA ARG A 276 -22.84 -2.00 19.64
C ARG A 276 -21.70 -2.96 20.05
N TYR A 277 -20.57 -2.90 19.38
CA TYR A 277 -19.37 -3.75 19.65
C TYR A 277 -18.27 -3.01 20.42
N GLY A 278 -18.53 -1.78 20.86
CA GLY A 278 -17.61 -0.99 21.67
C GLY A 278 -16.97 0.18 20.88
N MET A 279 -15.73 0.48 21.17
CA MET A 279 -15.03 1.64 20.64
C MET A 279 -14.48 1.41 19.23
N ILE A 280 -14.48 2.49 18.44
CA ILE A 280 -13.76 2.66 17.18
C ILE A 280 -12.86 3.88 17.36
N GLU A 281 -11.56 3.68 17.30
CA GLU A 281 -10.58 4.75 17.39
C GLU A 281 -10.47 5.47 16.05
N VAL A 282 -10.55 6.80 16.03
CA VAL A 282 -10.17 7.61 14.87
C VAL A 282 -8.82 8.22 15.17
N ILE A 283 -7.80 7.87 14.39
CA ILE A 283 -6.42 8.31 14.64
C ILE A 283 -5.79 8.90 13.37
N PRO A 284 -4.96 9.94 13.49
CA PRO A 284 -4.26 10.49 12.35
C PRO A 284 -3.18 9.53 11.85
N CYS A 285 -3.01 9.47 10.54
CA CYS A 285 -2.05 8.57 9.90
C CYS A 285 -0.61 8.83 10.36
N TRP A 286 -0.22 10.07 10.56
CA TRP A 286 1.12 10.36 11.09
C TRP A 286 1.36 9.75 12.47
N LYS A 287 0.33 9.69 13.34
CA LYS A 287 0.41 9.05 14.64
C LYS A 287 0.49 7.53 14.47
N TRP A 288 -0.38 6.95 13.65
CA TRP A 288 -0.31 5.53 13.28
C TRP A 288 1.10 5.13 12.83
N LEU A 289 1.67 5.84 11.87
CA LEU A 289 2.99 5.57 11.29
C LEU A 289 4.13 5.72 12.30
N SER A 290 3.95 6.52 13.34
CA SER A 290 4.94 6.71 14.39
C SER A 290 4.82 5.72 15.56
N GLU A 291 3.68 5.03 15.70
CA GLU A 291 3.42 4.09 16.82
C GLU A 291 3.43 2.62 16.41
N ILE A 292 3.22 2.32 15.12
CA ILE A 292 3.06 0.93 14.65
C ILE A 292 4.30 0.05 14.83
N TYR A 293 5.49 0.64 14.95
CA TYR A 293 6.79 -0.05 15.11
C TYR A 293 7.39 0.11 16.49
#